data_521e9161f6d1b7959581d93f36b1ebbd
#
_entry.id   521e9161f6d1b7959581d93f36b1ebbd
#
_cell.length_a   1.000
_cell.length_b   1.000
_cell.length_c   1.000
_cell.angle_alpha   90.00
_cell.angle_beta   90.00
_cell.angle_gamma   90.00
#
_symmetry.space_group_name_H-M   'P 1'
#
loop_
_entity.id
_entity.type
_entity.pdbx_description
1 polymer ?
#
loop_
_entity_poly.entity_id
_entity_poly.type
_entity_poly.pdbx_seq_one_letter_code
_entity_poly.pdbx_strand_id
1 'polypeptide(L)'
;MVAEIISVGTEILMGNITNTNAVYFARQCAALGIDCYYQDVVGDNEERMTQTIRTALGRSDLIFLSGGLGPTEDDLTKEVVCKVMEEPLVEDSHTRALIQSYMESHLKSNPGSSITANNWKQALVPEHGIVLDNENGTAPGLIIEKNGKIAVLLPGPPIEMKPLFEEQVIPYLRGRQEDILYSHMVKICGIGESAVETEILDLIDHQSNPTLATYAKTGEVHLRVTAKAENEEKALALMAPVEEELKKRFGNHIYTMEEEVTLEEAVVQLLKEKGLRLTTAESCTGGAIASRIVNVPGASEVLEQGIVTYSNEAKQRYLGVSEETLARYGAVSTQTACEMAEGGCRNTGTEACISVTGIAGPGGGTP
;
A
#
# COMPACT_ATOMS: atom_id res chain seq x y z
N MET A 1 21.72 6.58 -2.05
CA MET A 1 20.99 7.55 -2.91
C MET A 1 19.81 8.07 -2.13
N VAL A 2 19.65 9.38 -2.07
CA VAL A 2 18.52 10.03 -1.38
C VAL A 2 17.51 10.50 -2.42
N ALA A 3 16.25 10.11 -2.28
CA ALA A 3 15.15 10.53 -3.14
C ALA A 3 14.20 11.49 -2.44
N GLU A 4 13.50 12.29 -3.23
CA GLU A 4 12.39 13.13 -2.81
C GLU A 4 11.21 12.97 -3.76
N ILE A 5 9.99 12.94 -3.23
CA ILE A 5 8.78 12.74 -4.01
C ILE A 5 8.03 14.06 -4.09
N ILE A 6 7.71 14.51 -5.31
CA ILE A 6 6.95 15.74 -5.56
C ILE A 6 5.68 15.38 -6.33
N SER A 7 4.54 15.56 -5.71
CA SER A 7 3.25 15.38 -6.37
C SER A 7 2.75 16.73 -6.89
N VAL A 8 2.45 16.77 -8.18
CA VAL A 8 1.99 17.97 -8.86
C VAL A 8 0.49 17.84 -9.14
N GLY A 9 -0.29 18.78 -8.64
CA GLY A 9 -1.72 18.86 -8.88
C GLY A 9 -2.44 19.69 -7.81
N THR A 10 -3.20 20.65 -8.26
CA THR A 10 -3.99 21.53 -7.39
C THR A 10 -5.09 20.75 -6.67
N GLU A 11 -5.65 19.71 -7.27
CA GLU A 11 -6.67 18.83 -6.69
C GLU A 11 -6.15 18.03 -5.47
N ILE A 12 -4.85 17.71 -5.46
CA ILE A 12 -4.19 17.05 -4.32
C ILE A 12 -4.07 18.04 -3.16
N LEU A 13 -3.64 19.27 -3.44
CA LEU A 13 -3.54 20.34 -2.42
C LEU A 13 -4.90 20.67 -1.78
N MET A 14 -5.96 20.64 -2.57
CA MET A 14 -7.33 20.90 -2.10
C MET A 14 -7.96 19.71 -1.36
N GLY A 15 -7.28 18.55 -1.33
CA GLY A 15 -7.81 17.34 -0.70
C GLY A 15 -8.96 16.67 -1.46
N ASN A 16 -9.14 17.00 -2.75
CA ASN A 16 -10.19 16.41 -3.58
C ASN A 16 -9.89 14.95 -3.92
N ILE A 17 -8.62 14.59 -3.95
CA ILE A 17 -8.16 13.21 -4.17
C ILE A 17 -7.08 12.83 -3.15
N THR A 18 -6.98 11.54 -2.85
CA THR A 18 -5.91 10.99 -2.02
C THR A 18 -4.64 10.82 -2.84
N ASN A 19 -3.50 11.25 -2.31
CA ASN A 19 -2.20 11.13 -2.94
C ASN A 19 -1.66 9.68 -2.88
N THR A 20 -2.21 8.80 -3.69
CA THR A 20 -1.81 7.39 -3.74
C THR A 20 -0.47 7.17 -4.45
N ASN A 21 -0.07 8.09 -5.36
CA ASN A 21 1.19 8.00 -6.07
C ASN A 21 2.39 8.20 -5.14
N ALA A 22 2.32 9.15 -4.21
CA ALA A 22 3.38 9.35 -3.22
C ALA A 22 3.57 8.12 -2.33
N VAL A 23 2.48 7.48 -1.91
CA VAL A 23 2.52 6.21 -1.16
C VAL A 23 3.18 5.11 -1.98
N TYR A 24 2.85 5.01 -3.27
CA TYR A 24 3.45 4.03 -4.17
C TYR A 24 4.96 4.26 -4.31
N PHE A 25 5.39 5.48 -4.64
CA PHE A 25 6.82 5.80 -4.76
C PHE A 25 7.61 5.56 -3.47
N ALA A 26 7.04 5.92 -2.33
CA ALA A 26 7.70 5.68 -1.04
C ALA A 26 7.92 4.18 -0.77
N ARG A 27 6.95 3.33 -1.11
CA ARG A 27 7.08 1.87 -1.05
C ARG A 27 8.16 1.35 -2.01
N GLN A 28 8.18 1.88 -3.23
CA GLN A 28 9.18 1.49 -4.23
C GLN A 28 10.59 1.96 -3.84
N CYS A 29 10.74 3.17 -3.30
CA CYS A 29 12.01 3.63 -2.74
C CYS A 29 12.50 2.68 -1.65
N ALA A 30 11.64 2.32 -0.71
CA ALA A 30 11.99 1.36 0.35
C ALA A 30 12.38 -0.02 -0.20
N ALA A 31 11.69 -0.51 -1.24
CA ALA A 31 12.01 -1.79 -1.90
C ALA A 31 13.32 -1.72 -2.71
N LEU A 32 13.67 -0.54 -3.24
CA LEU A 32 14.90 -0.32 -4.00
C LEU A 32 16.08 0.13 -3.13
N GLY A 33 15.91 0.31 -1.83
CA GLY A 33 16.97 0.79 -0.96
C GLY A 33 17.34 2.25 -1.15
N ILE A 34 16.40 3.03 -1.57
CA ILE A 34 16.53 4.46 -1.78
C ILE A 34 15.93 5.17 -0.56
N ASP A 35 16.74 5.95 0.12
CA ASP A 35 16.28 6.75 1.25
C ASP A 35 15.33 7.86 0.76
N CYS A 36 14.17 8.01 1.39
CA CYS A 36 13.21 9.05 1.08
C CYS A 36 12.87 9.82 2.36
N TYR A 37 13.37 11.05 2.49
CA TYR A 37 13.18 11.88 3.68
C TYR A 37 12.12 12.96 3.51
N TYR A 38 11.76 13.29 2.26
CA TYR A 38 10.84 14.40 1.98
C TYR A 38 9.80 14.00 0.94
N GLN A 39 8.58 14.46 1.16
CA GLN A 39 7.48 14.36 0.21
C GLN A 39 6.79 15.72 0.16
N ASP A 40 6.72 16.32 -1.02
CA ASP A 40 6.10 17.60 -1.25
C ASP A 40 4.88 17.49 -2.18
N VAL A 41 3.94 18.38 -2.01
CA VAL A 41 2.81 18.58 -2.92
C VAL A 41 2.83 20.02 -3.40
N VAL A 42 2.78 20.22 -4.70
CA VAL A 42 2.75 21.54 -5.32
C VAL A 42 1.62 21.64 -6.35
N GLY A 43 0.90 22.76 -6.37
CA GLY A 43 -0.10 23.04 -7.39
C GLY A 43 0.52 23.53 -8.70
N ASP A 44 -0.29 23.57 -9.76
CA ASP A 44 0.06 23.94 -11.13
C ASP A 44 0.42 25.42 -11.24
N ASN A 45 1.60 25.78 -10.73
CA ASN A 45 2.13 27.13 -10.74
C ASN A 45 3.65 27.11 -10.92
N GLU A 46 4.13 27.76 -11.97
CA GLU A 46 5.54 27.75 -12.38
C GLU A 46 6.50 28.20 -11.29
N GLU A 47 6.21 29.29 -10.59
CA GLU A 47 7.12 29.85 -9.59
C GLU A 47 7.26 28.94 -8.37
N ARG A 48 6.14 28.47 -7.83
CA ARG A 48 6.12 27.54 -6.68
C ARG A 48 6.79 26.21 -7.03
N MET A 49 6.47 25.67 -8.21
CA MET A 49 7.08 24.43 -8.69
C MET A 49 8.59 24.58 -8.89
N THR A 50 9.04 25.70 -9.47
CA THR A 50 10.47 26.02 -9.62
C THR A 50 11.19 26.04 -8.27
N GLN A 51 10.58 26.67 -7.25
CA GLN A 51 11.16 26.74 -5.90
C GLN A 51 11.22 25.35 -5.24
N THR A 52 10.16 24.58 -5.34
CA THR A 52 10.09 23.20 -4.80
C THR A 52 11.15 22.30 -5.44
N ILE A 53 11.24 22.29 -6.77
CA ILE A 53 12.23 21.48 -7.50
C ILE A 53 13.66 21.89 -7.16
N ARG A 54 13.98 23.18 -7.08
CA ARG A 54 15.32 23.64 -6.68
C ARG A 54 15.67 23.21 -5.27
N THR A 55 14.73 23.30 -4.34
CA THR A 55 14.93 22.86 -2.96
C THR A 55 15.21 21.35 -2.91
N ALA A 56 14.40 20.56 -3.62
CA ALA A 56 14.54 19.12 -3.68
C ALA A 56 15.89 18.70 -4.29
N LEU A 57 16.27 19.26 -5.44
CA LEU A 57 17.57 18.99 -6.07
C LEU A 57 18.77 19.43 -5.23
N GLY A 58 18.59 20.42 -4.34
CA GLY A 58 19.64 20.89 -3.43
C GLY A 58 19.95 19.90 -2.30
N ARG A 59 19.01 19.01 -1.94
CA ARG A 59 19.13 18.10 -0.78
C ARG A 59 18.97 16.61 -1.12
N SER A 60 18.53 16.29 -2.34
CA SER A 60 18.29 14.92 -2.79
C SER A 60 19.05 14.64 -4.08
N ASP A 61 19.40 13.37 -4.34
CA ASP A 61 20.10 12.91 -5.54
C ASP A 61 19.13 12.60 -6.67
N LEU A 62 17.91 12.18 -6.29
CA LEU A 62 16.83 11.75 -7.15
C LEU A 62 15.55 12.47 -6.75
N ILE A 63 14.81 12.99 -7.72
CA ILE A 63 13.45 13.48 -7.51
C ILE A 63 12.45 12.72 -8.39
N PHE A 64 11.36 12.27 -7.79
CA PHE A 64 10.21 11.75 -8.51
C PHE A 64 9.14 12.82 -8.59
N LEU A 65 8.68 13.13 -9.81
CA LEU A 65 7.54 14.02 -10.02
C LEU A 65 6.39 13.23 -10.64
N SER A 66 5.19 13.41 -10.12
CA SER A 66 3.98 12.78 -10.66
C SER A 66 2.90 13.82 -10.88
N GLY A 67 2.41 13.92 -12.12
CA GLY A 67 1.41 14.88 -12.56
C GLY A 67 1.96 16.04 -13.38
N GLY A 68 1.08 16.82 -14.00
CA GLY A 68 1.40 18.00 -14.82
C GLY A 68 2.16 17.70 -16.11
N LEU A 69 1.95 16.50 -16.71
CA LEU A 69 2.50 16.09 -18.02
C LEU A 69 1.44 16.03 -19.12
N GLY A 70 0.23 16.46 -18.87
CA GLY A 70 -0.85 16.52 -19.82
C GLY A 70 -0.63 17.57 -20.91
N PRO A 71 -1.60 17.71 -21.83
CA PRO A 71 -1.50 18.63 -22.96
C PRO A 71 -2.00 20.05 -22.67
N THR A 72 -2.50 20.32 -21.47
CA THR A 72 -3.12 21.61 -21.14
C THR A 72 -2.09 22.68 -20.78
N GLU A 73 -2.49 23.94 -20.70
CA GLU A 73 -1.57 25.05 -20.43
C GLU A 73 -1.04 25.05 -18.99
N ASP A 74 -1.79 24.45 -18.08
CA ASP A 74 -1.44 24.29 -16.67
C ASP A 74 -0.55 23.06 -16.39
N ASP A 75 -0.41 22.15 -17.35
CA ASP A 75 0.56 21.04 -17.30
C ASP A 75 1.98 21.56 -17.57
N LEU A 76 2.70 21.97 -16.53
CA LEU A 76 4.00 22.65 -16.63
C LEU A 76 5.18 21.87 -16.09
N THR A 77 4.97 20.66 -15.57
CA THR A 77 6.01 19.92 -14.84
C THR A 77 7.28 19.73 -15.65
N LYS A 78 7.15 19.28 -16.90
CA LYS A 78 8.27 19.04 -17.79
C LYS A 78 9.04 20.32 -18.08
N GLU A 79 8.35 21.38 -18.46
CA GLU A 79 8.92 22.68 -18.79
C GLU A 79 9.70 23.27 -17.61
N VAL A 80 9.13 23.18 -16.41
CA VAL A 80 9.77 23.70 -15.19
C VAL A 80 10.98 22.88 -14.79
N VAL A 81 10.91 21.53 -14.81
CA VAL A 81 12.07 20.68 -14.52
C VAL A 81 13.19 20.93 -15.53
N CYS A 82 12.88 20.96 -16.83
CA CYS A 82 13.86 21.25 -17.88
C CYS A 82 14.51 22.63 -17.68
N LYS A 83 13.73 23.64 -17.34
CA LYS A 83 14.25 24.99 -17.05
C LYS A 83 15.17 25.00 -15.82
N VAL A 84 14.81 24.29 -14.74
CA VAL A 84 15.62 24.24 -13.51
C VAL A 84 16.91 23.44 -13.72
N MET A 85 16.84 22.37 -14.49
CA MET A 85 17.99 21.52 -14.82
C MET A 85 18.78 22.02 -16.04
N GLU A 86 18.39 23.16 -16.63
CA GLU A 86 19.01 23.73 -17.83
C GLU A 86 19.06 22.73 -19.01
N GLU A 87 17.99 21.97 -19.18
CA GLU A 87 17.86 20.95 -20.23
C GLU A 87 16.96 21.48 -21.34
N PRO A 88 17.40 21.55 -22.61
CA PRO A 88 16.55 22.01 -23.71
C PRO A 88 15.48 21.01 -24.05
N LEU A 89 14.31 21.52 -24.47
CA LEU A 89 13.22 20.72 -25.00
C LEU A 89 13.29 20.69 -26.51
N VAL A 90 13.16 19.50 -27.09
CA VAL A 90 13.13 19.25 -28.55
C VAL A 90 11.91 18.42 -28.91
N GLU A 91 11.42 18.57 -30.13
CA GLU A 91 10.35 17.71 -30.64
C GLU A 91 10.92 16.34 -31.00
N ASP A 92 10.35 15.28 -30.36
CA ASP A 92 10.69 13.89 -30.67
C ASP A 92 9.68 13.26 -31.61
N SER A 93 10.18 12.81 -32.75
CA SER A 93 9.34 12.22 -33.82
C SER A 93 8.76 10.86 -33.42
N HIS A 94 9.47 10.08 -32.60
CA HIS A 94 8.99 8.79 -32.10
C HIS A 94 7.81 9.00 -31.14
N THR A 95 7.99 9.84 -30.12
CA THR A 95 6.93 10.20 -29.18
C THR A 95 5.71 10.77 -29.89
N ARG A 96 5.94 11.66 -30.88
CA ARG A 96 4.85 12.22 -31.69
C ARG A 96 4.05 11.13 -32.41
N ALA A 97 4.72 10.14 -33.00
CA ALA A 97 4.08 9.03 -33.69
C ALA A 97 3.28 8.14 -32.71
N LEU A 98 3.80 7.87 -31.51
CA LEU A 98 3.08 7.12 -30.49
C LEU A 98 1.83 7.84 -30.02
N ILE A 99 1.92 9.14 -29.73
CA ILE A 99 0.77 9.98 -29.35
C ILE A 99 -0.30 9.93 -30.45
N GLN A 100 0.11 10.10 -31.72
CA GLN A 100 -0.81 10.05 -32.84
C GLN A 100 -1.53 8.70 -32.93
N SER A 101 -0.78 7.60 -32.86
CA SER A 101 -1.32 6.23 -32.93
C SER A 101 -2.32 5.95 -31.80
N TYR A 102 -1.96 6.35 -30.57
CA TYR A 102 -2.83 6.21 -29.40
C TYR A 102 -4.15 6.99 -29.57
N MET A 103 -4.05 8.25 -30.00
CA MET A 103 -5.22 9.11 -30.22
C MET A 103 -6.11 8.61 -31.35
N GLU A 104 -5.54 8.16 -32.49
CA GLU A 104 -6.29 7.55 -33.58
C GLU A 104 -7.06 6.29 -33.14
N SER A 105 -6.45 5.47 -32.30
CA SER A 105 -7.11 4.31 -31.71
C SER A 105 -8.26 4.73 -30.78
N HIS A 106 -8.03 5.75 -29.96
CA HIS A 106 -9.04 6.28 -29.03
C HIS A 106 -10.23 6.92 -29.76
N LEU A 107 -9.98 7.62 -30.89
CA LEU A 107 -11.03 8.21 -31.74
C LEU A 107 -11.95 7.16 -32.34
N LYS A 108 -11.44 5.99 -32.70
CA LYS A 108 -12.27 4.87 -33.20
C LYS A 108 -13.27 4.40 -32.12
N SER A 109 -12.87 4.43 -30.88
CA SER A 109 -13.71 4.03 -29.73
C SER A 109 -14.62 5.17 -29.23
N ASN A 110 -14.22 6.43 -29.45
CA ASN A 110 -14.91 7.65 -28.98
C ASN A 110 -15.05 8.69 -30.11
N PRO A 111 -16.03 8.55 -31.03
CA PRO A 111 -16.15 9.39 -32.25
C PRO A 111 -16.39 10.89 -32.00
N GLY A 112 -16.67 11.30 -30.77
CA GLY A 112 -16.85 12.70 -30.36
C GLY A 112 -15.57 13.43 -29.93
N SER A 113 -14.45 12.74 -29.85
CA SER A 113 -13.16 13.33 -29.49
C SER A 113 -12.46 13.91 -30.72
N SER A 114 -11.50 14.83 -30.56
CA SER A 114 -10.69 15.40 -31.65
C SER A 114 -9.25 15.56 -31.20
N ILE A 115 -8.31 15.38 -32.12
CA ILE A 115 -6.90 15.72 -31.89
C ILE A 115 -6.77 17.24 -32.03
N THR A 116 -6.25 17.86 -30.96
CA THR A 116 -6.02 19.31 -30.89
C THR A 116 -4.54 19.64 -31.00
N ALA A 117 -4.20 20.88 -31.35
CA ALA A 117 -2.80 21.31 -31.41
C ALA A 117 -2.04 21.16 -30.10
N ASN A 118 -2.72 21.28 -28.96
CA ASN A 118 -2.14 21.16 -27.63
C ASN A 118 -1.54 19.78 -27.35
N ASN A 119 -2.09 18.71 -27.96
CA ASN A 119 -1.58 17.36 -27.77
C ASN A 119 -0.10 17.22 -28.13
N TRP A 120 0.37 18.03 -29.09
CA TRP A 120 1.78 17.98 -29.51
C TRP A 120 2.76 18.58 -28.51
N LYS A 121 2.27 19.31 -27.50
CA LYS A 121 3.08 19.71 -26.36
C LYS A 121 3.75 18.50 -25.66
N GLN A 122 3.06 17.37 -25.64
CA GLN A 122 3.58 16.14 -25.04
C GLN A 122 4.71 15.49 -25.87
N ALA A 123 4.85 15.84 -27.16
CA ALA A 123 5.94 15.38 -28.01
C ALA A 123 7.25 16.18 -27.83
N LEU A 124 7.22 17.27 -27.06
CA LEU A 124 8.44 17.96 -26.63
C LEU A 124 9.07 17.19 -25.47
N VAL A 125 10.32 16.76 -25.64
CA VAL A 125 11.06 15.96 -24.66
C VAL A 125 12.43 16.58 -24.36
N PRO A 126 13.07 16.28 -23.22
CA PRO A 126 14.42 16.71 -22.93
C PRO A 126 15.41 16.19 -23.99
N GLU A 127 16.23 17.06 -24.57
CA GLU A 127 17.17 16.71 -25.66
C GLU A 127 18.13 15.57 -25.27
N HIS A 128 18.61 15.56 -24.02
CA HIS A 128 19.54 14.56 -23.50
C HIS A 128 18.89 13.62 -22.48
N GLY A 129 17.54 13.67 -22.34
CA GLY A 129 16.80 12.83 -21.43
C GLY A 129 16.49 11.45 -22.02
N ILE A 130 16.01 10.57 -21.18
CA ILE A 130 15.45 9.26 -21.58
C ILE A 130 13.95 9.41 -21.63
N VAL A 131 13.36 9.08 -22.78
CA VAL A 131 11.91 9.04 -22.95
C VAL A 131 11.41 7.63 -22.60
N LEU A 132 10.39 7.54 -21.75
CA LEU A 132 9.74 6.31 -21.37
C LEU A 132 8.40 6.21 -22.12
N ASP A 133 8.30 5.21 -22.99
CA ASP A 133 7.12 5.03 -23.83
C ASP A 133 5.90 4.63 -22.99
N ASN A 134 4.81 5.38 -23.12
CA ASN A 134 3.57 5.15 -22.38
C ASN A 134 2.54 4.43 -23.27
N GLU A 135 2.31 3.16 -23.00
CA GLU A 135 1.32 2.36 -23.73
C GLU A 135 -0.12 2.62 -23.26
N ASN A 136 -0.29 3.23 -22.08
CA ASN A 136 -1.58 3.42 -21.44
C ASN A 136 -2.12 4.86 -21.52
N GLY A 137 -1.38 5.76 -22.18
CA GLY A 137 -1.74 7.18 -22.29
C GLY A 137 -0.93 7.92 -23.35
N THR A 138 -1.11 9.25 -23.41
CA THR A 138 -0.39 10.11 -24.34
C THR A 138 0.83 10.79 -23.75
N ALA A 139 0.92 10.91 -22.43
CA ALA A 139 2.02 11.56 -21.75
C ALA A 139 3.19 10.58 -21.57
N PRO A 140 4.35 10.74 -22.22
CA PRO A 140 5.52 9.92 -21.94
C PRO A 140 6.03 10.16 -20.51
N GLY A 141 6.65 9.14 -19.91
CA GLY A 141 7.52 9.38 -18.78
C GLY A 141 8.88 9.90 -19.24
N LEU A 142 9.60 10.59 -18.37
CA LEU A 142 10.87 11.21 -18.71
C LEU A 142 11.89 11.00 -17.59
N ILE A 143 13.15 10.72 -17.94
CA ILE A 143 14.26 10.73 -16.98
C ILE A 143 15.30 11.75 -17.48
N ILE A 144 15.66 12.69 -16.62
CA ILE A 144 16.66 13.69 -16.86
C ILE A 144 17.80 13.47 -15.86
N GLU A 145 19.01 13.27 -16.37
CA GLU A 145 20.21 13.13 -15.54
C GLU A 145 21.19 14.25 -15.87
N LYS A 146 21.51 15.09 -14.87
CA LYS A 146 22.42 16.19 -15.05
C LYS A 146 23.14 16.55 -13.75
N ASN A 147 24.46 16.76 -13.83
CA ASN A 147 25.29 17.17 -12.70
C ASN A 147 25.15 16.25 -11.46
N GLY A 148 25.01 14.93 -11.69
CA GLY A 148 24.82 13.93 -10.62
C GLY A 148 23.45 13.97 -9.95
N LYS A 149 22.48 14.69 -10.53
CA LYS A 149 21.07 14.71 -10.09
C LYS A 149 20.19 14.03 -11.13
N ILE A 150 19.16 13.33 -10.65
CA ILE A 150 18.21 12.60 -11.47
C ILE A 150 16.82 13.14 -11.20
N ALA A 151 16.07 13.46 -12.25
CA ALA A 151 14.65 13.77 -12.18
C ALA A 151 13.88 12.74 -13.01
N VAL A 152 12.91 12.06 -12.39
CA VAL A 152 11.99 11.12 -13.02
C VAL A 152 10.61 11.74 -13.02
N LEU A 153 10.06 12.01 -14.20
CA LEU A 153 8.75 12.63 -14.39
C LEU A 153 7.79 11.58 -14.91
N LEU A 154 6.66 11.41 -14.24
CA LEU A 154 5.66 10.40 -14.59
C LEU A 154 4.24 11.01 -14.62
N PRO A 155 3.33 10.45 -15.45
CA PRO A 155 1.94 10.86 -15.48
C PRO A 155 1.25 10.79 -14.13
N GLY A 156 0.17 11.57 -13.96
CA GLY A 156 -0.65 11.54 -12.74
C GLY A 156 -1.50 10.27 -12.58
N PRO A 157 -2.20 9.78 -13.61
CA PRO A 157 -3.05 8.59 -13.48
C PRO A 157 -2.25 7.34 -13.10
N PRO A 158 -2.64 6.61 -12.02
CA PRO A 158 -1.91 5.40 -11.58
C PRO A 158 -1.82 4.30 -12.63
N ILE A 159 -2.81 4.21 -13.53
CA ILE A 159 -2.84 3.21 -14.61
C ILE A 159 -1.73 3.45 -15.66
N GLU A 160 -1.27 4.68 -15.80
CA GLU A 160 -0.16 5.07 -16.68
C GLU A 160 1.17 5.03 -15.90
N MET A 161 1.19 5.62 -14.71
CA MET A 161 2.39 5.83 -13.90
C MET A 161 3.03 4.52 -13.44
N LYS A 162 2.23 3.56 -12.95
CA LYS A 162 2.77 2.31 -12.40
C LYS A 162 3.50 1.45 -13.42
N PRO A 163 2.94 1.14 -14.60
CA PRO A 163 3.66 0.37 -15.62
C PRO A 163 4.95 1.05 -16.06
N LEU A 164 4.94 2.37 -16.28
CA LEU A 164 6.15 3.13 -16.61
C LEU A 164 7.23 2.98 -15.54
N PHE A 165 6.82 3.06 -14.26
CA PHE A 165 7.74 2.92 -13.15
C PHE A 165 8.31 1.50 -13.04
N GLU A 166 7.46 0.49 -13.10
CA GLU A 166 7.83 -0.91 -12.91
C GLU A 166 8.71 -1.43 -14.06
N GLU A 167 8.34 -1.11 -15.30
CA GLU A 167 8.97 -1.69 -16.48
C GLU A 167 10.20 -0.90 -16.95
N GLN A 168 10.26 0.41 -16.66
CA GLN A 168 11.33 1.26 -17.21
C GLN A 168 12.14 2.00 -16.14
N VAL A 169 11.51 2.55 -15.09
CA VAL A 169 12.24 3.28 -14.03
C VAL A 169 12.99 2.33 -13.09
N ILE A 170 12.36 1.25 -12.65
CA ILE A 170 13.02 0.27 -11.76
C ILE A 170 14.30 -0.31 -12.40
N PRO A 171 14.30 -0.80 -13.65
CA PRO A 171 15.51 -1.28 -14.31
C PRO A 171 16.60 -0.20 -14.42
N TYR A 172 16.21 1.04 -14.74
CA TYR A 172 17.13 2.17 -14.80
C TYR A 172 17.81 2.44 -13.44
N LEU A 173 17.06 2.45 -12.35
CA LEU A 173 17.58 2.69 -11.00
C LEU A 173 18.45 1.52 -10.50
N ARG A 174 18.03 0.28 -10.74
CA ARG A 174 18.80 -0.92 -10.38
C ARG A 174 20.17 -0.95 -11.05
N GLY A 175 20.28 -0.49 -12.28
CA GLY A 175 21.57 -0.41 -12.97
C GLY A 175 22.57 0.59 -12.36
N ARG A 176 22.14 1.40 -11.37
CA ARG A 176 22.95 2.41 -10.68
C ARG A 176 23.26 2.08 -9.21
N GLN A 177 22.79 0.95 -8.73
CA GLN A 177 23.03 0.50 -7.36
C GLN A 177 23.94 -0.71 -7.36
N GLU A 178 24.98 -0.68 -6.50
CA GLU A 178 25.88 -1.83 -6.30
C GLU A 178 25.24 -2.90 -5.40
N ASP A 179 24.35 -2.48 -4.48
CA ASP A 179 23.66 -3.37 -3.54
C ASP A 179 22.14 -3.20 -3.68
N ILE A 180 21.43 -4.30 -3.44
CA ILE A 180 19.97 -4.36 -3.45
C ILE A 180 19.47 -4.53 -2.01
N LEU A 181 18.35 -3.88 -1.67
CA LEU A 181 17.64 -4.15 -0.42
C LEU A 181 16.61 -5.27 -0.63
N TYR A 182 16.68 -6.24 0.25
CA TYR A 182 15.66 -7.27 0.39
C TYR A 182 14.96 -7.12 1.73
N SER A 183 13.64 -7.22 1.72
CA SER A 183 12.84 -7.10 2.93
C SER A 183 11.85 -8.24 3.03
N HIS A 184 11.72 -8.79 4.22
CA HIS A 184 10.61 -9.66 4.59
C HIS A 184 9.77 -9.01 5.68
N MET A 185 8.48 -9.34 5.67
CA MET A 185 7.53 -8.84 6.64
C MET A 185 7.12 -9.97 7.59
N VAL A 186 7.44 -9.83 8.88
CA VAL A 186 6.94 -10.73 9.92
C VAL A 186 5.70 -10.12 10.54
N LYS A 187 4.54 -10.74 10.37
CA LYS A 187 3.26 -10.21 10.82
C LYS A 187 2.76 -10.93 12.05
N ILE A 188 2.47 -10.16 13.10
CA ILE A 188 2.16 -10.62 14.44
C ILE A 188 0.75 -10.18 14.81
N CYS A 189 -0.03 -11.05 15.43
CA CYS A 189 -1.34 -10.74 16.00
C CYS A 189 -1.46 -11.23 17.44
N GLY A 190 -2.42 -10.65 18.21
CA GLY A 190 -2.70 -11.04 19.58
C GLY A 190 -1.71 -10.51 20.64
N ILE A 191 -0.75 -9.67 20.25
CA ILE A 191 0.16 -8.96 21.15
C ILE A 191 0.12 -7.47 20.80
N GLY A 192 0.15 -6.60 21.82
CA GLY A 192 0.18 -5.16 21.63
C GLY A 192 1.55 -4.66 21.16
N GLU A 193 1.57 -3.53 20.44
CA GLU A 193 2.77 -2.92 19.87
C GLU A 193 3.89 -2.70 20.89
N SER A 194 3.58 -2.11 22.05
CA SER A 194 4.57 -1.84 23.08
C SER A 194 5.22 -3.11 23.66
N ALA A 195 4.46 -4.21 23.71
CA ALA A 195 5.00 -5.50 24.17
C ALA A 195 5.92 -6.11 23.11
N VAL A 196 5.53 -6.05 21.82
CA VAL A 196 6.38 -6.48 20.72
C VAL A 196 7.68 -5.67 20.69
N GLU A 197 7.60 -4.34 20.80
CA GLU A 197 8.77 -3.46 20.80
C GLU A 197 9.72 -3.78 21.96
N THR A 198 9.18 -3.99 23.17
CA THR A 198 9.97 -4.38 24.33
C THR A 198 10.72 -5.69 24.12
N GLU A 199 10.07 -6.69 23.52
CA GLU A 199 10.66 -8.01 23.25
C GLU A 199 11.79 -7.99 22.20
N ILE A 200 11.83 -6.96 21.32
CA ILE A 200 12.84 -6.86 20.26
C ILE A 200 13.81 -5.69 20.44
N LEU A 201 13.77 -4.98 21.55
CA LEU A 201 14.57 -3.79 21.80
C LEU A 201 16.09 -4.07 21.65
N ASP A 202 16.56 -5.20 22.15
CA ASP A 202 17.94 -5.64 22.02
C ASP A 202 18.35 -5.87 20.55
N LEU A 203 17.44 -6.35 19.70
CA LEU A 203 17.68 -6.52 18.28
C LEU A 203 17.75 -5.17 17.55
N ILE A 204 16.88 -4.23 17.95
CA ILE A 204 16.86 -2.87 17.40
C ILE A 204 18.13 -2.09 17.79
N ASP A 205 18.53 -2.14 19.07
CA ASP A 205 19.66 -1.39 19.59
C ASP A 205 21.01 -1.83 18.99
N HIS A 206 21.14 -3.09 18.62
CA HIS A 206 22.38 -3.66 18.08
C HIS A 206 22.36 -3.94 16.58
N GLN A 207 21.30 -3.52 15.90
CA GLN A 207 21.17 -3.77 14.47
C GLN A 207 22.17 -2.98 13.63
N SER A 208 22.58 -3.58 12.51
CA SER A 208 23.38 -2.94 11.48
C SER A 208 22.92 -3.35 10.08
N ASN A 209 23.08 -4.61 9.75
CA ASN A 209 22.59 -5.27 8.53
C ASN A 209 22.36 -6.75 8.85
N PRO A 210 21.13 -7.24 8.89
CA PRO A 210 19.89 -6.57 8.51
C PRO A 210 19.39 -5.55 9.55
N THR A 211 18.48 -4.68 9.12
CA THR A 211 17.74 -3.77 9.99
C THR A 211 16.34 -4.33 10.29
N LEU A 212 15.78 -3.96 11.45
CA LEU A 212 14.45 -4.33 11.92
C LEU A 212 13.64 -3.07 12.21
N ALA A 213 12.45 -2.96 11.64
CA ALA A 213 11.56 -1.82 11.82
C ALA A 213 10.14 -2.29 12.19
N THR A 214 9.50 -1.60 13.14
CA THR A 214 8.16 -1.90 13.65
C THR A 214 7.12 -1.01 12.97
N TYR A 215 6.01 -1.60 12.54
CA TYR A 215 4.86 -0.90 11.97
C TYR A 215 3.58 -1.33 12.69
N ALA A 216 2.98 -0.42 13.44
CA ALA A 216 1.68 -0.65 14.06
C ALA A 216 0.55 -0.65 13.03
N LYS A 217 -0.32 -1.63 13.17
CA LYS A 217 -1.59 -1.75 12.44
C LYS A 217 -2.73 -1.96 13.44
N THR A 218 -3.96 -1.77 13.00
CA THR A 218 -5.12 -2.01 13.87
C THR A 218 -5.23 -3.51 14.20
N GLY A 219 -4.87 -3.87 15.43
CA GLY A 219 -4.93 -5.26 15.93
C GLY A 219 -3.75 -6.15 15.53
N GLU A 220 -2.75 -5.61 14.85
CA GLU A 220 -1.59 -6.33 14.34
C GLU A 220 -0.31 -5.50 14.50
N VAL A 221 0.84 -6.17 14.57
CA VAL A 221 2.15 -5.53 14.52
C VAL A 221 2.96 -6.18 13.40
N HIS A 222 3.47 -5.37 12.49
CA HIS A 222 4.32 -5.84 11.40
C HIS A 222 5.77 -5.47 11.68
N LEU A 223 6.67 -6.43 11.60
CA LEU A 223 8.10 -6.23 11.70
C LEU A 223 8.72 -6.41 10.32
N ARG A 224 9.41 -5.39 9.81
CA ARG A 224 10.16 -5.49 8.56
C ARG A 224 11.61 -5.80 8.88
N VAL A 225 12.09 -6.92 8.39
CA VAL A 225 13.51 -7.30 8.38
C VAL A 225 14.07 -6.93 7.02
N THR A 226 15.08 -6.05 6.95
CA THR A 226 15.64 -5.55 5.69
C THR A 226 17.14 -5.77 5.66
N ALA A 227 17.63 -6.52 4.68
CA ALA A 227 19.04 -6.71 4.43
C ALA A 227 19.52 -6.01 3.16
N LYS A 228 20.68 -5.39 3.25
CA LYS A 228 21.41 -4.83 2.12
C LYS A 228 22.44 -5.86 1.65
N ALA A 229 22.36 -6.31 0.38
CA ALA A 229 23.26 -7.34 -0.16
C ALA A 229 23.36 -7.24 -1.69
N GLU A 230 24.39 -7.86 -2.24
CA GLU A 230 24.65 -7.91 -3.69
C GLU A 230 23.59 -8.74 -4.45
N ASN A 231 22.96 -9.70 -3.78
CA ASN A 231 21.95 -10.57 -4.35
C ASN A 231 21.01 -11.13 -3.25
N GLU A 232 19.92 -11.75 -3.70
CA GLU A 232 18.87 -12.30 -2.84
C GLU A 232 19.41 -13.39 -1.89
N GLU A 233 20.23 -14.30 -2.39
CA GLU A 233 20.79 -15.40 -1.59
C GLU A 233 21.59 -14.87 -0.38
N LYS A 234 22.45 -13.87 -0.59
CA LYS A 234 23.18 -13.21 0.48
C LYS A 234 22.28 -12.45 1.43
N ALA A 235 21.24 -11.79 0.91
CA ALA A 235 20.26 -11.09 1.74
C ALA A 235 19.50 -12.05 2.64
N LEU A 236 19.00 -13.16 2.11
CA LEU A 236 18.30 -14.20 2.88
C LEU A 236 19.22 -14.79 3.96
N ALA A 237 20.49 -15.04 3.63
CA ALA A 237 21.46 -15.53 4.62
C ALA A 237 21.71 -14.54 5.77
N LEU A 238 21.66 -13.24 5.50
CA LEU A 238 21.77 -12.20 6.52
C LEU A 238 20.51 -12.09 7.38
N MET A 239 19.31 -12.21 6.78
CA MET A 239 18.03 -12.08 7.48
C MET A 239 17.68 -13.30 8.33
N ALA A 240 18.06 -14.51 7.89
CA ALA A 240 17.68 -15.75 8.53
C ALA A 240 17.93 -15.81 10.07
N PRO A 241 19.08 -15.37 10.61
CA PRO A 241 19.29 -15.39 12.06
C PRO A 241 18.30 -14.51 12.84
N VAL A 242 17.93 -13.34 12.29
CA VAL A 242 16.96 -12.43 12.91
C VAL A 242 15.56 -13.02 12.83
N GLU A 243 15.18 -13.57 11.69
CA GLU A 243 13.88 -14.22 11.51
C GLU A 243 13.68 -15.43 12.42
N GLU A 244 14.72 -16.26 12.59
CA GLU A 244 14.67 -17.39 13.53
C GLU A 244 14.54 -16.92 14.99
N GLU A 245 15.21 -15.84 15.36
CA GLU A 245 15.06 -15.28 16.70
C GLU A 245 13.64 -14.69 16.90
N LEU A 246 13.05 -14.03 15.88
CA LEU A 246 11.67 -13.55 15.92
C LEU A 246 10.68 -14.72 16.05
N LYS A 247 10.86 -15.80 15.31
CA LYS A 247 10.04 -17.02 15.41
C LYS A 247 10.11 -17.62 16.81
N LYS A 248 11.28 -17.63 17.41
CA LYS A 248 11.48 -18.15 18.78
C LYS A 248 10.78 -17.28 19.83
N ARG A 249 10.82 -15.94 19.71
CA ARG A 249 10.21 -15.00 20.67
C ARG A 249 8.69 -14.96 20.54
N PHE A 250 8.17 -14.94 19.32
CA PHE A 250 6.74 -14.71 19.08
C PHE A 250 5.95 -15.98 18.74
N GLY A 251 6.60 -17.03 18.26
CA GLY A 251 5.96 -18.34 18.04
C GLY A 251 4.62 -18.26 17.30
N ASN A 252 3.56 -18.75 17.94
CA ASN A 252 2.21 -18.79 17.36
C ASN A 252 1.54 -17.42 17.16
N HIS A 253 2.13 -16.34 17.64
CA HIS A 253 1.66 -14.99 17.36
C HIS A 253 2.03 -14.53 15.95
N ILE A 254 3.05 -15.11 15.33
CA ILE A 254 3.36 -14.88 13.92
C ILE A 254 2.35 -15.66 13.08
N TYR A 255 1.52 -14.95 12.32
CA TYR A 255 0.54 -15.59 11.46
C TYR A 255 1.02 -15.73 10.01
N THR A 256 1.97 -14.91 9.57
CA THR A 256 2.63 -15.04 8.26
C THR A 256 3.97 -14.30 8.23
N MET A 257 4.83 -14.69 7.27
CA MET A 257 6.04 -13.98 6.90
C MET A 257 6.00 -13.50 5.43
N GLU A 258 4.86 -13.61 4.80
CA GLU A 258 4.62 -13.15 3.42
C GLU A 258 3.99 -11.76 3.43
N GLU A 259 4.53 -10.83 2.63
CA GLU A 259 4.11 -9.42 2.65
C GLU A 259 2.65 -9.23 2.21
N GLU A 260 2.19 -10.00 1.22
CA GLU A 260 0.85 -9.84 0.65
C GLU A 260 -0.24 -10.57 1.44
N VAL A 261 0.11 -11.56 2.27
CA VAL A 261 -0.88 -12.36 3.01
C VAL A 261 -1.50 -11.56 4.15
N THR A 262 -2.80 -11.42 4.14
CA THR A 262 -3.60 -10.76 5.21
C THR A 262 -3.93 -11.74 6.33
N LEU A 263 -4.38 -11.20 7.48
CA LEU A 263 -4.80 -12.05 8.61
C LEU A 263 -5.99 -12.95 8.23
N GLU A 264 -6.93 -12.42 7.45
CA GLU A 264 -8.08 -13.20 6.96
C GLU A 264 -7.65 -14.34 6.04
N GLU A 265 -6.71 -14.11 5.13
CA GLU A 265 -6.15 -15.14 4.26
C GLU A 265 -5.44 -16.22 5.05
N ALA A 266 -4.62 -15.84 6.02
CA ALA A 266 -3.96 -16.79 6.92
C ALA A 266 -4.98 -17.63 7.71
N VAL A 267 -6.06 -17.03 8.20
CA VAL A 267 -7.13 -17.74 8.92
C VAL A 267 -7.85 -18.71 7.99
N VAL A 268 -8.24 -18.29 6.79
CA VAL A 268 -8.93 -19.15 5.81
C VAL A 268 -8.03 -20.31 5.42
N GLN A 269 -6.76 -20.07 5.14
CA GLN A 269 -5.81 -21.11 4.81
C GLN A 269 -5.63 -22.11 5.96
N LEU A 270 -5.46 -21.65 7.18
CA LEU A 270 -5.30 -22.50 8.36
C LEU A 270 -6.55 -23.38 8.62
N LEU A 271 -7.75 -22.83 8.41
CA LEU A 271 -9.00 -23.59 8.52
C LEU A 271 -9.08 -24.68 7.47
N LYS A 272 -8.71 -24.40 6.22
CA LYS A 272 -8.64 -25.40 5.14
C LYS A 272 -7.64 -26.53 5.46
N GLU A 273 -6.44 -26.18 5.89
CA GLU A 273 -5.40 -27.16 6.25
C GLU A 273 -5.83 -28.07 7.39
N LYS A 274 -6.58 -27.55 8.35
CA LYS A 274 -7.12 -28.33 9.48
C LYS A 274 -8.45 -29.04 9.17
N GLY A 275 -9.07 -28.79 8.03
CA GLY A 275 -10.38 -29.31 7.67
C GLY A 275 -11.49 -28.83 8.59
N LEU A 276 -11.37 -27.60 9.12
CA LEU A 276 -12.32 -27.00 10.05
C LEU A 276 -13.21 -25.99 9.33
N ARG A 277 -14.48 -25.90 9.78
CA ARG A 277 -15.43 -24.88 9.31
C ARG A 277 -15.71 -23.86 10.41
N LEU A 278 -15.96 -22.64 9.99
CA LEU A 278 -16.17 -21.48 10.83
C LEU A 278 -17.61 -20.94 10.71
N THR A 279 -18.16 -20.56 11.84
CA THR A 279 -19.35 -19.69 11.92
C THR A 279 -18.99 -18.39 12.61
N THR A 280 -19.63 -17.27 12.25
CA THR A 280 -19.54 -16.02 13.02
C THR A 280 -20.87 -15.71 13.69
N ALA A 281 -20.81 -15.27 14.97
CA ALA A 281 -21.95 -14.85 15.77
C ALA A 281 -21.74 -13.40 16.25
N GLU A 282 -22.26 -12.44 15.47
CA GLU A 282 -21.92 -11.04 15.61
C GLU A 282 -23.07 -10.21 16.20
N SER A 283 -22.73 -9.18 16.97
CA SER A 283 -23.67 -8.18 17.47
C SER A 283 -23.23 -6.79 17.03
N CYS A 284 -22.39 -6.09 17.80
CA CYS A 284 -21.98 -4.72 17.50
C CYS A 284 -21.17 -4.56 16.20
N THR A 285 -20.56 -5.60 15.71
CA THR A 285 -19.80 -5.62 14.44
C THR A 285 -20.70 -5.74 13.21
N GLY A 286 -21.98 -6.13 13.38
CA GLY A 286 -22.98 -6.12 12.32
C GLY A 286 -22.69 -6.99 11.10
N GLY A 287 -21.83 -8.02 11.20
CA GLY A 287 -21.42 -8.89 10.11
C GLY A 287 -20.03 -8.54 9.54
N ALA A 288 -19.28 -7.63 10.17
CA ALA A 288 -17.97 -7.20 9.66
C ALA A 288 -16.94 -8.32 9.65
N ILE A 289 -16.97 -9.26 10.60
CA ILE A 289 -16.05 -10.42 10.61
C ILE A 289 -16.38 -11.35 9.44
N ALA A 290 -17.65 -11.70 9.28
CA ALA A 290 -18.10 -12.52 8.15
C ALA A 290 -17.71 -11.86 6.81
N SER A 291 -17.91 -10.54 6.68
CA SER A 291 -17.53 -9.76 5.49
C SER A 291 -16.03 -9.84 5.20
N ARG A 292 -15.17 -9.70 6.21
CA ARG A 292 -13.71 -9.85 6.03
C ARG A 292 -13.34 -11.23 5.51
N ILE A 293 -13.90 -12.28 6.08
CA ILE A 293 -13.64 -13.67 5.63
C ILE A 293 -14.14 -13.91 4.20
N VAL A 294 -15.34 -13.42 3.85
CA VAL A 294 -15.92 -13.58 2.49
C VAL A 294 -15.07 -12.91 1.40
N ASN A 295 -14.30 -11.87 1.73
CA ASN A 295 -13.40 -11.23 0.77
C ASN A 295 -12.22 -12.12 0.34
N VAL A 296 -11.94 -13.20 1.06
CA VAL A 296 -10.86 -14.13 0.72
C VAL A 296 -11.33 -15.16 -0.32
N PRO A 297 -10.61 -15.32 -1.44
CA PRO A 297 -10.94 -16.36 -2.42
C PRO A 297 -10.98 -17.75 -1.79
N GLY A 298 -12.05 -18.50 -2.06
CA GLY A 298 -12.26 -19.83 -1.48
C GLY A 298 -12.77 -19.83 -0.04
N ALA A 299 -13.19 -18.72 0.53
CA ALA A 299 -13.81 -18.64 1.85
C ALA A 299 -15.05 -19.53 2.00
N SER A 300 -15.76 -19.82 0.90
CA SER A 300 -16.94 -20.72 0.90
C SER A 300 -16.64 -22.15 1.30
N GLU A 301 -15.39 -22.57 1.31
CA GLU A 301 -14.99 -23.90 1.76
C GLU A 301 -14.93 -23.99 3.30
N VAL A 302 -14.74 -22.86 3.98
CA VAL A 302 -14.54 -22.80 5.43
C VAL A 302 -15.61 -22.00 6.18
N LEU A 303 -16.21 -20.98 5.59
CA LEU A 303 -17.26 -20.18 6.22
C LEU A 303 -18.63 -20.81 5.94
N GLU A 304 -19.23 -21.40 6.97
CA GLU A 304 -20.58 -22.01 6.88
C GLU A 304 -21.68 -20.97 6.98
N GLN A 305 -21.60 -20.08 7.97
CA GLN A 305 -22.64 -19.11 8.23
C GLN A 305 -22.13 -17.89 9.02
N GLY A 306 -22.63 -16.70 8.66
CA GLY A 306 -22.56 -15.47 9.46
C GLY A 306 -23.90 -15.17 10.08
N ILE A 307 -23.97 -15.07 11.43
CA ILE A 307 -25.20 -14.82 12.19
C ILE A 307 -25.08 -13.46 12.87
N VAL A 308 -25.99 -12.54 12.56
CA VAL A 308 -26.03 -11.22 13.20
C VAL A 308 -27.20 -11.17 14.18
N THR A 309 -26.91 -11.12 15.50
CA THR A 309 -27.88 -11.06 16.58
C THR A 309 -27.71 -9.76 17.36
N TYR A 310 -28.32 -8.67 16.87
CA TYR A 310 -28.13 -7.33 17.45
C TYR A 310 -28.89 -7.14 18.76
N SER A 311 -30.15 -7.59 18.84
CA SER A 311 -30.98 -7.51 20.04
C SER A 311 -30.78 -8.69 21.00
N ASN A 312 -31.19 -8.55 22.25
CA ASN A 312 -31.18 -9.62 23.24
C ASN A 312 -32.11 -10.77 22.82
N GLU A 313 -33.27 -10.45 22.30
CA GLU A 313 -34.24 -11.43 21.80
C GLU A 313 -33.66 -12.24 20.64
N ALA A 314 -32.89 -11.59 19.76
CA ALA A 314 -32.21 -12.29 18.66
C ALA A 314 -31.11 -13.24 19.20
N LYS A 315 -30.34 -12.81 20.21
CA LYS A 315 -29.35 -13.66 20.87
C LYS A 315 -29.97 -14.93 21.47
N GLN A 316 -31.09 -14.77 22.19
CA GLN A 316 -31.86 -15.88 22.74
C GLN A 316 -32.42 -16.79 21.65
N ARG A 317 -33.11 -16.21 20.68
CA ARG A 317 -33.87 -16.94 19.66
C ARG A 317 -32.94 -17.73 18.70
N TYR A 318 -31.86 -17.11 18.24
CA TYR A 318 -31.04 -17.67 17.17
C TYR A 318 -29.77 -18.33 17.66
N LEU A 319 -29.26 -17.97 18.85
CA LEU A 319 -28.05 -18.54 19.40
C LEU A 319 -28.27 -19.28 20.72
N GLY A 320 -29.50 -19.21 21.28
CA GLY A 320 -29.84 -19.89 22.52
C GLY A 320 -29.17 -19.30 23.75
N VAL A 321 -28.81 -18.01 23.72
CA VAL A 321 -28.31 -17.30 24.90
C VAL A 321 -29.41 -17.29 25.98
N SER A 322 -29.07 -17.68 27.20
CA SER A 322 -30.05 -17.81 28.27
C SER A 322 -30.53 -16.44 28.78
N GLU A 323 -31.81 -16.40 29.19
CA GLU A 323 -32.37 -15.21 29.83
C GLU A 323 -31.63 -14.89 31.13
N GLU A 324 -31.23 -15.91 31.88
CA GLU A 324 -30.48 -15.75 33.11
C GLU A 324 -29.10 -15.09 32.87
N THR A 325 -28.39 -15.50 31.83
CA THR A 325 -27.11 -14.90 31.47
C THR A 325 -27.26 -13.43 31.08
N LEU A 326 -28.27 -13.11 30.28
CA LEU A 326 -28.55 -11.72 29.89
C LEU A 326 -28.98 -10.86 31.07
N ALA A 327 -29.81 -11.39 31.97
CA ALA A 327 -30.27 -10.65 33.16
C ALA A 327 -29.15 -10.42 34.18
N ARG A 328 -28.24 -11.40 34.35
CA ARG A 328 -27.19 -11.35 35.39
C ARG A 328 -25.93 -10.63 34.92
N TYR A 329 -25.52 -10.82 33.66
CA TYR A 329 -24.23 -10.35 33.16
C TYR A 329 -24.38 -9.29 32.04
N GLY A 330 -25.57 -9.12 31.51
CA GLY A 330 -25.85 -8.21 30.39
C GLY A 330 -25.43 -8.77 29.03
N ALA A 331 -25.81 -8.04 27.99
CA ALA A 331 -25.48 -8.43 26.60
C ALA A 331 -23.98 -8.32 26.30
N VAL A 332 -23.27 -7.42 26.97
CA VAL A 332 -21.84 -7.17 26.78
C VAL A 332 -21.06 -7.82 27.93
N SER A 333 -20.84 -9.11 27.79
CA SER A 333 -20.10 -9.89 28.79
C SER A 333 -19.47 -11.11 28.16
N THR A 334 -18.41 -11.63 28.79
CA THR A 334 -17.75 -12.86 28.37
C THR A 334 -18.73 -14.04 28.35
N GLN A 335 -19.63 -14.12 29.34
CA GLN A 335 -20.65 -15.17 29.44
C GLN A 335 -21.57 -15.17 28.23
N THR A 336 -22.11 -14.00 27.86
CA THR A 336 -22.95 -13.85 26.68
C THR A 336 -22.17 -14.19 25.40
N ALA A 337 -20.93 -13.74 25.27
CA ALA A 337 -20.09 -14.08 24.11
C ALA A 337 -19.85 -15.60 24.01
N CYS A 338 -19.55 -16.28 25.11
CA CYS A 338 -19.37 -17.75 25.12
C CYS A 338 -20.66 -18.47 24.69
N GLU A 339 -21.82 -18.12 25.24
CA GLU A 339 -23.09 -18.72 24.86
C GLU A 339 -23.45 -18.43 23.38
N MET A 340 -23.11 -17.24 22.87
CA MET A 340 -23.26 -16.93 21.44
C MET A 340 -22.39 -17.85 20.56
N ALA A 341 -21.13 -18.06 20.93
CA ALA A 341 -20.23 -18.93 20.17
C ALA A 341 -20.67 -20.39 20.21
N GLU A 342 -21.02 -20.91 21.39
CA GLU A 342 -21.56 -22.26 21.56
C GLU A 342 -22.85 -22.46 20.76
N GLY A 343 -23.74 -21.47 20.79
CA GLY A 343 -24.97 -21.47 20.00
C GLY A 343 -24.70 -21.46 18.50
N GLY A 344 -23.70 -20.72 18.05
CA GLY A 344 -23.25 -20.71 16.67
C GLY A 344 -22.79 -22.09 16.20
N CYS A 345 -21.85 -22.72 16.90
CA CYS A 345 -21.39 -24.07 16.59
C CYS A 345 -22.51 -25.10 16.62
N ARG A 346 -23.36 -25.06 17.65
CA ARG A 346 -24.48 -26.02 17.79
C ARG A 346 -25.48 -25.93 16.65
N ASN A 347 -25.80 -24.71 16.19
CA ASN A 347 -26.81 -24.49 15.15
C ASN A 347 -26.31 -24.84 13.75
N THR A 348 -25.03 -24.68 13.49
CA THR A 348 -24.45 -24.87 12.16
C THR A 348 -23.67 -26.19 12.02
N GLY A 349 -23.34 -26.81 13.13
CA GLY A 349 -22.49 -28.01 13.15
C GLY A 349 -21.04 -27.74 12.76
N THR A 350 -20.58 -26.50 12.94
CA THR A 350 -19.18 -26.12 12.70
C THR A 350 -18.31 -26.37 13.92
N GLU A 351 -17.03 -26.63 13.66
CA GLU A 351 -16.02 -26.90 14.68
C GLU A 351 -15.55 -25.63 15.40
N ALA A 352 -15.71 -24.47 14.76
CA ALA A 352 -15.32 -23.18 15.31
C ALA A 352 -16.41 -22.12 15.15
N CYS A 353 -16.53 -21.25 16.14
CA CYS A 353 -17.38 -20.05 16.05
C CYS A 353 -16.68 -18.86 16.69
N ILE A 354 -16.60 -17.75 15.98
CA ILE A 354 -16.17 -16.48 16.52
C ILE A 354 -17.40 -15.67 16.91
N SER A 355 -17.51 -15.29 18.19
CA SER A 355 -18.56 -14.42 18.66
C SER A 355 -18.04 -13.05 19.05
N VAL A 356 -18.82 -12.01 18.78
CA VAL A 356 -18.54 -10.64 19.21
C VAL A 356 -19.81 -9.99 19.73
N THR A 357 -19.70 -9.49 20.96
CA THR A 357 -20.71 -8.61 21.57
C THR A 357 -20.00 -7.41 22.20
N GLY A 358 -20.59 -6.24 22.12
CA GLY A 358 -19.96 -5.01 22.59
C GLY A 358 -20.88 -3.81 22.44
N ILE A 359 -20.40 -2.65 22.86
CA ILE A 359 -21.08 -1.35 22.72
C ILE A 359 -20.50 -0.66 21.49
N ALA A 360 -21.36 -0.36 20.51
CA ALA A 360 -20.91 0.26 19.25
C ALA A 360 -20.57 1.76 19.39
N GLY A 361 -20.82 2.38 20.55
CA GLY A 361 -20.56 3.80 20.78
C GLY A 361 -21.54 4.74 20.02
N PRO A 362 -21.35 6.08 20.08
CA PRO A 362 -20.30 6.80 20.85
C PRO A 362 -20.58 6.91 22.36
N GLY A 363 -21.73 6.49 22.85
CA GLY A 363 -22.10 6.51 24.27
C GLY A 363 -22.34 5.11 24.83
N GLY A 364 -22.54 5.01 26.16
CA GLY A 364 -22.95 3.76 26.82
C GLY A 364 -21.82 2.84 27.31
N GLY A 365 -20.55 3.22 27.11
CA GLY A 365 -19.42 2.49 27.68
C GLY A 365 -19.36 2.64 29.19
N THR A 366 -19.00 1.58 29.92
CA THR A 366 -18.65 1.62 31.35
C THR A 366 -17.13 1.67 31.48
N PRO A 367 -16.59 2.26 32.58
CA PRO A 367 -15.16 2.29 32.86
C PRO A 367 -14.53 0.90 32.88
#